data_48dde9c64f2d279ef2a8b65500f4cd1f
#
_entry.id   48dde9c64f2d279ef2a8b65500f4cd1f
#
_cell.length_a   1.000
_cell.length_b   1.000
_cell.length_c   1.000
_cell.angle_alpha   90.00
_cell.angle_beta   90.00
_cell.angle_gamma   90.00
#
_symmetry.space_group_name_H-M   'P 1'
#
loop_
_entity.id
_entity.type
_entity.pdbx_description
1 polymer ?
#
loop_
_entity_poly.entity_id
_entity_poly.type
_entity_poly.pdbx_seq_one_letter_code
_entity_poly.pdbx_strand_id
1 'polypeptide(L)'
;MLVFDVLDQLETYSPIIPHMDDVINVMDHSKPYDDDPGEYKCREKGDTTYKVSVHLSSEKGFPGDNFPSHTVVEIVLEGEEMVSLDGSVFKLSPGRFLANSGDREIKRGSMWSTPVAFKSVRFIL
;
A
#
# COMPACT_ATOMS: atom_id res chain seq x y z
N MET A 1 -9.15 -10.44 -6.56
CA MET A 1 -7.93 -10.90 -5.90
C MET A 1 -7.69 -10.05 -4.66
N LEU A 2 -7.37 -10.68 -3.56
CA LEU A 2 -7.03 -10.02 -2.30
C LEU A 2 -5.95 -10.85 -1.60
N VAL A 3 -4.82 -10.22 -1.29
CA VAL A 3 -3.72 -10.84 -0.56
C VAL A 3 -3.31 -9.94 0.59
N PHE A 4 -3.23 -10.49 1.79
CA PHE A 4 -2.72 -9.81 2.98
C PHE A 4 -1.66 -10.71 3.62
N ASP A 5 -0.41 -10.27 3.62
CA ASP A 5 0.70 -11.11 4.08
C ASP A 5 1.86 -10.25 4.59
N VAL A 6 2.92 -10.89 5.04
CA VAL A 6 4.15 -10.21 5.47
C VAL A 6 5.02 -9.87 4.25
N LEU A 7 5.81 -8.80 4.38
CA LEU A 7 6.66 -8.32 3.29
C LEU A 7 7.65 -9.37 2.77
N ASP A 8 8.13 -10.25 3.64
CA ASP A 8 9.06 -11.32 3.24
C ASP A 8 8.46 -12.29 2.21
N GLN A 9 7.14 -12.28 2.05
CA GLN A 9 6.43 -13.16 1.13
C GLN A 9 6.11 -12.51 -0.23
N LEU A 10 6.58 -11.30 -0.50
CA LEU A 10 6.32 -10.64 -1.79
C LEU A 10 6.71 -11.51 -2.98
N GLU A 11 7.87 -12.15 -2.93
CA GLU A 11 8.35 -13.00 -4.01
C GLU A 11 7.45 -14.22 -4.27
N THR A 12 6.82 -14.73 -3.22
CA THR A 12 5.88 -15.86 -3.33
C THR A 12 4.72 -15.54 -4.26
N TYR A 13 4.29 -14.29 -4.30
CA TYR A 13 3.15 -13.84 -5.11
C TYR A 13 3.55 -13.32 -6.49
N SER A 14 4.84 -13.22 -6.78
CA SER A 14 5.33 -12.73 -8.06
C SER A 14 4.77 -13.49 -9.27
N PRO A 15 4.58 -14.82 -9.23
CA PRO A 15 4.00 -15.54 -10.38
C PRO A 15 2.52 -15.23 -10.65
N ILE A 16 1.78 -14.74 -9.68
CA ILE A 16 0.33 -14.51 -9.80
C ILE A 16 -0.08 -13.04 -9.80
N ILE A 17 0.79 -12.14 -9.33
CA ILE A 17 0.52 -10.70 -9.33
C ILE A 17 1.43 -10.05 -10.38
N PRO A 18 0.86 -9.53 -11.48
CA PRO A 18 1.66 -8.87 -12.52
C PRO A 18 2.44 -7.69 -11.94
N HIS A 19 3.67 -7.52 -12.40
CA HIS A 19 4.56 -6.43 -12.00
C HIS A 19 4.98 -6.41 -10.52
N MET A 20 4.79 -7.51 -9.79
CA MET A 20 5.23 -7.59 -8.40
C MET A 20 6.76 -7.43 -8.27
N ASP A 21 7.52 -7.79 -9.31
CA ASP A 21 8.96 -7.57 -9.35
C ASP A 21 9.33 -6.07 -9.23
N ASP A 22 8.48 -5.17 -9.70
CA ASP A 22 8.68 -3.73 -9.53
C ASP A 22 8.56 -3.32 -8.06
N VAL A 23 7.58 -3.87 -7.35
CA VAL A 23 7.42 -3.65 -5.91
C VAL A 23 8.64 -4.14 -5.14
N ILE A 24 9.06 -5.36 -5.43
CA ILE A 24 10.22 -5.99 -4.80
C ILE A 24 11.47 -5.14 -5.01
N ASN A 25 11.71 -4.70 -6.25
CA ASN A 25 12.87 -3.90 -6.59
C ASN A 25 12.89 -2.56 -5.85
N VAL A 26 11.77 -1.85 -5.81
CA VAL A 26 11.67 -0.56 -5.11
C VAL A 26 11.87 -0.75 -3.62
N MET A 27 11.26 -1.77 -3.01
CA MET A 27 11.36 -2.03 -1.58
C MET A 27 12.76 -2.51 -1.19
N ASP A 28 13.42 -3.31 -2.02
CA ASP A 28 14.78 -3.79 -1.77
C ASP A 28 15.80 -2.64 -1.73
N HIS A 29 15.56 -1.58 -2.47
CA HIS A 29 16.40 -0.37 -2.46
C HIS A 29 15.98 0.62 -1.37
N SER A 30 14.96 0.30 -0.57
CA SER A 30 14.45 1.14 0.52
C SER A 30 14.04 2.55 0.10
N LYS A 31 13.76 2.76 -1.18
CA LYS A 31 13.44 4.09 -1.72
C LYS A 31 12.28 4.79 -1.02
N PRO A 32 11.12 4.12 -0.79
CA PRO A 32 9.99 4.80 -0.15
C PRO A 32 10.26 5.29 1.27
N TYR A 33 11.21 4.68 1.97
CA TYR A 33 11.56 5.12 3.33
C TYR A 33 12.23 6.50 3.33
N ASP A 34 13.01 6.79 2.28
CA ASP A 34 13.77 8.03 2.14
C ASP A 34 13.05 9.06 1.27
N ASP A 35 12.07 8.65 0.47
CA ASP A 35 11.35 9.53 -0.43
C ASP A 35 10.42 10.50 0.33
N ASP A 36 10.36 11.73 -0.15
CA ASP A 36 9.34 12.69 0.29
C ASP A 36 7.97 12.28 -0.27
N PRO A 37 6.86 12.74 0.37
CA PRO A 37 5.53 12.48 -0.18
C PRO A 37 5.43 12.93 -1.64
N GLY A 38 4.87 12.08 -2.48
CA GLY A 38 4.74 12.35 -3.90
C GLY A 38 4.57 11.06 -4.72
N GLU A 39 4.53 11.24 -6.03
CA GLU A 39 4.39 10.14 -6.98
C GLU A 39 5.72 9.89 -7.69
N TYR A 40 6.05 8.61 -7.86
CA TYR A 40 7.31 8.16 -8.44
C TYR A 40 7.06 7.02 -9.40
N LYS A 41 7.97 6.85 -10.38
CA LYS A 41 7.97 5.66 -11.22
C LYS A 41 8.75 4.54 -10.54
N CYS A 42 8.25 3.30 -10.67
CA CYS A 42 8.97 2.13 -10.15
C CYS A 42 10.26 1.87 -10.92
N ARG A 43 10.24 2.16 -12.23
CA ARG A 43 11.41 2.08 -13.11
C ARG A 43 11.33 3.18 -14.17
N GLU A 44 12.48 3.56 -14.71
CA GLU A 44 12.59 4.69 -15.64
C GLU A 44 11.72 4.54 -16.90
N LYS A 45 11.61 3.35 -17.45
CA LYS A 45 10.88 3.07 -18.70
C LYS A 45 9.64 2.20 -18.50
N GLY A 46 9.02 2.25 -17.31
CA GLY A 46 7.84 1.46 -17.02
C GLY A 46 6.61 2.31 -16.78
N ASP A 47 5.46 1.66 -16.73
CA ASP A 47 4.16 2.29 -16.48
C ASP A 47 3.72 2.17 -15.02
N THR A 48 4.42 1.35 -14.24
CA THR A 48 4.08 1.16 -12.82
C THR A 48 4.60 2.33 -12.00
N THR A 49 3.80 2.75 -11.04
CA THR A 49 4.10 3.90 -10.19
C THR A 49 3.88 3.56 -8.72
N TYR A 50 4.45 4.37 -7.84
CA TYR A 50 4.12 4.32 -6.44
C TYR A 50 3.95 5.73 -5.88
N LYS A 51 3.12 5.85 -4.88
CA LYS A 51 2.86 7.11 -4.18
C LYS A 51 3.24 6.96 -2.72
N VAL A 52 4.09 7.88 -2.24
CA VAL A 52 4.44 7.98 -0.83
C VAL A 52 3.56 9.05 -0.18
N SER A 53 2.97 8.71 0.95
CA SER A 53 2.07 9.60 1.68
C SER A 53 2.43 9.62 3.16
N VAL A 54 2.33 10.81 3.76
CA VAL A 54 2.47 11.00 5.21
C VAL A 54 1.22 11.71 5.68
N HIS A 55 0.49 11.11 6.60
CA HIS A 55 -0.70 11.73 7.18
C HIS A 55 -0.93 11.34 8.63
N LEU A 56 -1.90 12.02 9.24
CA LEU A 56 -2.45 11.58 10.53
C LEU A 56 -3.57 10.60 10.28
N SER A 57 -3.58 9.52 11.06
CA SER A 57 -4.70 8.58 11.06
C SER A 57 -5.96 9.26 11.59
N SER A 58 -7.13 8.75 11.19
CA SER A 58 -8.42 9.30 11.62
C SER A 58 -9.32 8.17 12.11
N GLU A 59 -9.95 8.34 13.26
CA GLU A 59 -10.95 7.41 13.79
C GLU A 59 -12.14 7.23 12.87
N LYS A 60 -12.53 8.30 12.19
CA LYS A 60 -13.70 8.29 11.31
C LYS A 60 -13.41 7.60 9.98
N GLY A 61 -12.15 7.36 9.69
CA GLY A 61 -11.74 6.84 8.40
C GLY A 61 -11.90 7.86 7.28
N PHE A 62 -11.43 7.50 6.13
CA PHE A 62 -11.59 8.29 4.90
C PHE A 62 -11.59 7.34 3.70
N PRO A 63 -12.28 7.70 2.61
CA PRO A 63 -12.31 6.86 1.42
C PRO A 63 -10.91 6.73 0.81
N GLY A 64 -10.60 5.53 0.33
CA GLY A 64 -9.44 5.32 -0.50
C GLY A 64 -9.72 5.67 -1.94
N ASP A 65 -8.65 5.79 -2.72
CA ASP A 65 -8.77 5.99 -4.15
C ASP A 65 -9.12 4.69 -4.87
N ASN A 66 -9.64 4.84 -6.07
CA ASN A 66 -10.04 3.73 -6.92
C ASN A 66 -9.18 3.74 -8.19
N PHE A 67 -8.62 2.60 -8.57
CA PHE A 67 -7.73 2.48 -9.72
C PHE A 67 -8.19 1.33 -10.63
N PRO A 68 -9.26 1.51 -11.41
CA PRO A 68 -9.76 0.46 -12.29
C PRO A 68 -8.66 -0.06 -13.22
N SER A 69 -8.67 -1.36 -13.49
CA SER A 69 -7.75 -2.07 -14.37
C SER A 69 -6.30 -2.17 -13.85
N HIS A 70 -6.06 -1.78 -12.60
CA HIS A 70 -4.74 -1.91 -11.97
C HIS A 70 -4.81 -2.83 -10.75
N THR A 71 -3.69 -3.43 -10.41
CA THR A 71 -3.49 -4.07 -9.11
C THR A 71 -2.85 -3.03 -8.19
N VAL A 72 -3.33 -2.94 -6.97
CA VAL A 72 -2.83 -1.98 -5.98
C VAL A 72 -2.19 -2.74 -4.83
N VAL A 73 -0.98 -2.35 -4.45
CA VAL A 73 -0.28 -2.89 -3.29
C VAL A 73 -0.05 -1.77 -2.28
N GLU A 74 -0.56 -1.98 -1.07
CA GLU A 74 -0.47 -1.03 0.03
C GLU A 74 0.52 -1.53 1.07
N ILE A 75 1.47 -0.68 1.47
CA ILE A 75 2.47 -0.98 2.48
C ILE A 75 2.58 0.20 3.44
N VAL A 76 2.49 -0.07 4.74
CA VAL A 76 2.75 0.95 5.77
C VAL A 76 4.22 0.88 6.17
N LEU A 77 4.90 2.01 6.11
CA LEU A 77 6.33 2.12 6.44
C LEU A 77 6.55 2.51 7.90
N GLU A 78 5.71 3.40 8.41
CA GLU A 78 5.73 3.86 9.80
C GLU A 78 4.32 4.02 10.31
N GLY A 79 4.08 3.70 11.57
CA GLY A 79 2.76 3.80 12.18
C GLY A 79 1.87 2.61 11.84
N GLU A 80 0.57 2.81 11.98
CA GLU A 80 -0.43 1.78 11.72
C GLU A 80 -1.69 2.41 11.14
N GLU A 81 -2.41 1.68 10.29
CA GLU A 81 -3.74 2.06 9.87
C GLU A 81 -4.64 0.84 9.74
N MET A 82 -5.94 1.08 9.88
CA MET A 82 -6.96 0.08 9.59
C MET A 82 -7.48 0.33 8.19
N VAL A 83 -7.60 -0.73 7.40
CA VAL A 83 -8.21 -0.65 6.08
C VAL A 83 -9.36 -1.63 6.00
N SER A 84 -10.46 -1.21 5.40
CA SER A 84 -11.62 -2.05 5.17
C SER A 84 -11.82 -2.22 3.67
N LEU A 85 -12.02 -3.47 3.27
CA LEU A 85 -12.25 -3.83 1.88
C LEU A 85 -13.35 -4.89 1.85
N ASP A 86 -14.48 -4.57 1.22
CA ASP A 86 -15.64 -5.48 1.11
C ASP A 86 -16.10 -6.04 2.47
N GLY A 87 -16.09 -5.22 3.51
CA GLY A 87 -16.52 -5.62 4.84
C GLY A 87 -15.47 -6.33 5.69
N SER A 88 -14.34 -6.70 5.10
CA SER A 88 -13.19 -7.23 5.85
C SER A 88 -12.29 -6.11 6.31
N VAL A 89 -11.76 -6.22 7.52
CA VAL A 89 -10.88 -5.20 8.11
C VAL A 89 -9.49 -5.78 8.29
N PHE A 90 -8.49 -5.03 7.86
CA PHE A 90 -7.09 -5.41 7.96
C PHE A 90 -6.32 -4.33 8.72
N LYS A 91 -5.43 -4.74 9.59
CA LYS A 91 -4.51 -3.84 10.26
C LYS A 91 -3.20 -3.83 9.48
N LEU A 92 -2.89 -2.71 8.85
CA LEU A 92 -1.61 -2.50 8.17
C LEU A 92 -0.61 -1.87 9.14
N SER A 93 0.49 -2.55 9.34
CA SER A 93 1.62 -2.13 10.17
C SER A 93 2.92 -2.41 9.43
N PRO A 94 4.06 -1.86 9.87
CA PRO A 94 5.34 -2.17 9.25
C PRO A 94 5.59 -3.67 9.16
N GLY A 95 6.04 -4.13 8.00
CA GLY A 95 6.28 -5.54 7.73
C GLY A 95 5.11 -6.29 7.08
N ARG A 96 4.01 -5.60 6.76
CA ARG A 96 2.83 -6.18 6.12
C ARG A 96 2.54 -5.49 4.79
N PHE A 97 1.82 -6.20 3.91
CA PHE A 97 1.28 -5.61 2.68
C PHE A 97 -0.13 -6.11 2.42
N LEU A 98 -0.88 -5.31 1.70
CA LEU A 98 -2.21 -5.67 1.20
C LEU A 98 -2.22 -5.44 -0.31
N ALA A 99 -2.47 -6.49 -1.08
CA ALA A 99 -2.61 -6.40 -2.53
C ALA A 99 -4.04 -6.70 -2.92
N ASN A 100 -4.59 -5.90 -3.82
CA ASN A 100 -5.97 -6.08 -4.27
C ASN A 100 -6.17 -5.53 -5.68
N SER A 101 -7.31 -5.89 -6.27
CA SER A 101 -7.75 -5.28 -7.53
C SER A 101 -8.14 -3.82 -7.28
N GLY A 102 -7.62 -2.90 -8.08
CA GLY A 102 -7.83 -1.47 -7.89
C GLY A 102 -9.23 -0.96 -8.21
N ASP A 103 -10.13 -1.83 -8.67
CA ASP A 103 -11.54 -1.52 -8.89
C ASP A 103 -12.39 -1.54 -7.61
N ARG A 104 -11.79 -1.88 -6.48
CA ARG A 104 -12.44 -1.90 -5.17
C ARG A 104 -12.03 -0.69 -4.35
N GLU A 105 -13.01 -0.05 -3.72
CA GLU A 105 -12.75 1.07 -2.82
C GLU A 105 -12.21 0.56 -1.49
N ILE A 106 -11.09 1.14 -1.05
CA ILE A 106 -10.51 0.89 0.26
C ILE A 106 -10.92 2.03 1.18
N LYS A 107 -11.52 1.69 2.32
CA LYS A 107 -11.80 2.66 3.38
C LYS A 107 -10.70 2.57 4.42
N ARG A 108 -10.21 3.72 4.87
CA ARG A 108 -9.09 3.82 5.79
C ARG A 108 -9.53 4.46 7.10
N GLY A 109 -8.87 4.10 8.15
CA GLY A 109 -9.17 4.67 9.46
C GLY A 109 -8.10 4.36 10.48
N SER A 110 -8.37 4.77 11.71
CA SER A 110 -7.50 4.51 12.85
C SER A 110 -8.25 3.73 13.91
N MET A 111 -7.53 2.82 14.56
CA MET A 111 -8.05 2.15 15.75
C MET A 111 -7.80 2.93 17.05
N TRP A 112 -7.14 4.08 16.95
CA TRP A 112 -6.78 4.91 18.09
C TRP A 112 -7.71 6.10 18.21
N SER A 113 -8.03 6.50 19.43
CA SER A 113 -8.86 7.68 19.71
C SER A 113 -8.14 9.00 19.39
N THR A 114 -6.82 8.98 19.40
CA THR A 114 -6.00 10.14 19.04
C THR A 114 -5.33 9.90 17.70
N PRO A 115 -5.22 10.93 16.83
CA PRO A 115 -4.50 10.79 15.57
C PRO A 115 -3.04 10.38 15.78
N VAL A 116 -2.57 9.45 14.97
CA VAL A 116 -1.19 8.98 14.97
C VAL A 116 -0.61 9.21 13.58
N ALA A 117 0.59 9.77 13.52
CA ALA A 117 1.27 9.96 12.25
C ALA A 117 1.67 8.61 11.65
N PHE A 118 1.46 8.46 10.36
CA PHE A 118 1.92 7.29 9.64
C PHE A 118 2.44 7.65 8.24
N LYS A 119 3.35 6.82 7.75
CA LYS A 119 3.89 6.91 6.39
C LYS A 119 3.57 5.63 5.65
N SER A 120 3.03 5.76 4.45
CA SER A 120 2.66 4.62 3.63
C SER A 120 3.09 4.79 2.17
N VAL A 121 3.18 3.68 1.47
CA VAL A 121 3.42 3.64 0.03
C VAL A 121 2.34 2.80 -0.64
N ARG A 122 1.85 3.30 -1.77
CA ARG A 122 0.86 2.61 -2.60
C ARG A 122 1.46 2.39 -3.98
N PHE A 123 1.56 1.13 -4.39
CA PHE A 123 2.00 0.77 -5.73
C PHE A 123 0.78 0.57 -6.63
N ILE A 124 0.83 1.13 -7.82
CA ILE A 124 -0.20 0.99 -8.85
C ILE A 124 0.45 0.24 -10.02
N LEU A 125 0.03 -0.99 -10.20
CA LEU A 125 0.68 -1.93 -11.10
C LEU A 125 -0.09 -2.17 -12.40
#